data_6423cad951d2ca1f204daa270259d949
#
_entry.id   6423cad951d2ca1f204daa270259d949
#
_cell.length_a   1.000
_cell.length_b   1.000
_cell.length_c   1.000
_cell.angle_alpha   90.00
_cell.angle_beta   90.00
_cell.angle_gamma   90.00
#
_symmetry.space_group_name_H-M   'P 1'
#
loop_
_entity.id
_entity.type
_entity.pdbx_description
1 polymer ?
#
loop_
_entity_poly.entity_id
_entity_poly.type
_entity_poly.pdbx_seq_one_letter_code
_entity_poly.pdbx_strand_id
1 'polypeptide(L)'
;PGVIAGDRSLTSLLAHELGHSWSGNLVTNATWNDVWLNEGFTTYVEHRIGEAIFGVNEAKMQDVLSRKSLYDNMEDYGPNNPETQLKVNVDGKNADDSLSDIPYEKGYAFLQTVENVVGREKFDAFITEYFNTHAFQSITTEDFLKYFNEKLIKGDKKLASKIKAEEWIYKPGIPSNITQAVSEDFNAIDQIQKTWRQTGVKGLSQKI
;
A
#
# COMPACT_ATOMS: atom_id res chain seq x y z
N PRO A 1 -25.44 7.68 3.53
CA PRO A 1 -26.50 7.24 2.61
C PRO A 1 -26.14 5.98 1.84
N GLY A 2 -24.91 5.85 1.29
CA GLY A 2 -24.47 4.69 0.53
C GLY A 2 -24.56 3.37 1.29
N VAL A 3 -24.07 3.32 2.53
CA VAL A 3 -24.13 2.13 3.39
C VAL A 3 -25.57 1.65 3.62
N ILE A 4 -26.51 2.58 3.84
CA ILE A 4 -27.94 2.27 4.03
C ILE A 4 -28.57 1.71 2.75
N ALA A 5 -28.10 2.16 1.59
CA ALA A 5 -28.55 1.67 0.27
C ALA A 5 -27.92 0.31 -0.12
N GLY A 6 -27.07 -0.28 0.73
CA GLY A 6 -26.33 -1.50 0.42
C GLY A 6 -25.14 -1.29 -0.50
N ASP A 7 -24.76 -0.06 -0.75
CA ASP A 7 -23.55 0.30 -1.47
C ASP A 7 -22.31 -0.01 -0.62
N ARG A 8 -21.34 -0.68 -1.20
CA ARG A 8 -20.08 -1.10 -0.55
C ARG A 8 -18.93 -0.12 -0.77
N SER A 9 -19.15 1.00 -1.45
CA SER A 9 -18.12 1.99 -1.82
C SER A 9 -17.38 2.59 -0.63
N LEU A 10 -17.98 2.61 0.56
CA LEU A 10 -17.35 3.13 1.78
C LEU A 10 -16.69 2.04 2.64
N THR A 11 -16.68 0.78 2.21
CA THR A 11 -16.14 -0.30 3.04
C THR A 11 -14.62 -0.17 3.19
N SER A 12 -13.91 0.25 2.15
CA SER A 12 -12.47 0.49 2.21
C SER A 12 -12.14 1.62 3.18
N LEU A 13 -12.85 2.74 3.11
CA LEU A 13 -12.67 3.84 4.05
C LEU A 13 -12.92 3.39 5.51
N LEU A 14 -13.98 2.64 5.76
CA LEU A 14 -14.28 2.12 7.11
C LEU A 14 -13.19 1.15 7.59
N ALA A 15 -12.65 0.32 6.70
CA ALA A 15 -11.55 -0.58 7.01
C ALA A 15 -10.25 0.19 7.29
N HIS A 16 -9.99 1.26 6.53
CA HIS A 16 -8.88 2.18 6.74
C HIS A 16 -8.96 2.82 8.12
N GLU A 17 -10.06 3.47 8.46
CA GLU A 17 -10.25 4.12 9.76
C GLU A 17 -10.17 3.12 10.93
N LEU A 18 -10.63 1.87 10.73
CA LEU A 18 -10.43 0.81 11.71
C LEU A 18 -8.96 0.43 11.85
N GLY A 19 -8.21 0.39 10.75
CA GLY A 19 -6.78 0.12 10.71
C GLY A 19 -5.96 1.10 11.56
N HIS A 20 -6.39 2.35 11.64
CA HIS A 20 -5.78 3.36 12.52
C HIS A 20 -5.82 3.01 14.01
N SER A 21 -6.62 2.03 14.43
CA SER A 21 -6.57 1.50 15.80
C SER A 21 -5.19 0.94 16.16
N TRP A 22 -4.47 0.40 15.19
CA TRP A 22 -3.08 -0.09 15.35
C TRP A 22 -2.07 0.95 14.87
N SER A 23 -2.18 1.35 13.61
CA SER A 23 -1.26 2.27 12.94
C SER A 23 -1.81 3.70 13.03
N GLY A 24 -1.36 4.44 14.02
CA GLY A 24 -1.88 5.76 14.39
C GLY A 24 -2.18 5.85 15.89
N ASN A 25 -3.08 5.01 16.41
CA ASN A 25 -3.48 5.08 17.81
C ASN A 25 -2.58 4.23 18.73
N LEU A 26 -2.31 2.98 18.39
CA LEU A 26 -1.46 2.11 19.21
C LEU A 26 0.02 2.45 19.03
N VAL A 27 0.46 2.61 17.79
CA VAL A 27 1.81 3.05 17.42
C VAL A 27 1.68 4.25 16.50
N THR A 28 2.24 5.39 16.91
CA THR A 28 2.09 6.68 16.22
C THR A 28 3.39 7.04 15.50
N ASN A 29 3.33 7.68 14.34
CA ASN A 29 4.52 8.30 13.74
C ASN A 29 5.02 9.46 14.61
N ALA A 30 6.33 9.57 14.81
CA ALA A 30 6.92 10.57 15.70
C ALA A 30 6.83 11.98 15.11
N THR A 31 6.91 12.11 13.80
CA THR A 31 6.83 13.38 13.08
C THR A 31 6.04 13.23 11.78
N TRP A 32 5.60 14.33 11.18
CA TRP A 32 4.96 14.32 9.87
C TRP A 32 5.89 13.81 8.75
N ASN A 33 7.20 13.85 8.94
CA ASN A 33 8.14 13.22 8.02
C ASN A 33 8.02 11.68 7.98
N ASP A 34 7.38 11.10 9.01
CA ASP A 34 7.20 9.66 9.20
C ASP A 34 5.76 9.18 8.93
N VAL A 35 4.92 10.04 8.35
CA VAL A 35 3.48 9.79 8.17
C VAL A 35 3.15 8.49 7.45
N TRP A 36 4.03 8.00 6.58
CA TRP A 36 3.87 6.72 5.89
C TRP A 36 3.79 5.52 6.85
N LEU A 37 4.35 5.64 8.07
CA LEU A 37 4.23 4.60 9.11
C LEU A 37 2.79 4.46 9.60
N ASN A 38 2.02 5.54 9.58
CA ASN A 38 0.59 5.46 9.84
C ASN A 38 -0.15 5.01 8.59
N GLU A 39 -0.09 5.79 7.54
CA GLU A 39 -0.95 5.64 6.37
C GLU A 39 -0.65 4.39 5.55
N GLY A 40 0.63 4.08 5.34
CA GLY A 40 1.04 2.90 4.59
C GLY A 40 0.65 1.58 5.28
N PHE A 41 0.83 1.49 6.60
CA PHE A 41 0.37 0.33 7.37
C PHE A 41 -1.15 0.25 7.42
N THR A 42 -1.83 1.38 7.58
CA THR A 42 -3.30 1.42 7.59
C THR A 42 -3.88 0.99 6.26
N THR A 43 -3.33 1.49 5.14
CA THR A 43 -3.73 1.03 3.79
C THR A 43 -3.44 -0.47 3.59
N TYR A 44 -2.32 -0.98 4.10
CA TYR A 44 -2.05 -2.42 4.07
C TYR A 44 -3.12 -3.22 4.84
N VAL A 45 -3.50 -2.77 6.03
CA VAL A 45 -4.55 -3.43 6.85
C VAL A 45 -5.92 -3.33 6.16
N GLU A 46 -6.25 -2.19 5.57
CA GLU A 46 -7.46 -1.98 4.75
C GLU A 46 -7.58 -3.06 3.66
N HIS A 47 -6.53 -3.25 2.85
CA HIS A 47 -6.49 -4.28 1.80
C HIS A 47 -6.65 -5.69 2.37
N ARG A 48 -6.03 -5.98 3.52
CA ARG A 48 -6.17 -7.28 4.20
C ARG A 48 -7.59 -7.54 4.73
N ILE A 49 -8.26 -6.50 5.24
CA ILE A 49 -9.67 -6.56 5.64
C ILE A 49 -10.55 -6.76 4.40
N GLY A 50 -10.32 -6.01 3.32
CA GLY A 50 -11.01 -6.16 2.05
C GLY A 50 -10.91 -7.59 1.50
N GLU A 51 -9.71 -8.18 1.51
CA GLU A 51 -9.48 -9.58 1.12
C GLU A 51 -10.29 -10.56 1.97
N ALA A 52 -10.31 -10.35 3.30
CA ALA A 52 -11.04 -11.22 4.21
C ALA A 52 -12.57 -11.15 4.04
N ILE A 53 -13.10 -9.98 3.67
CA ILE A 53 -14.55 -9.77 3.52
C ILE A 53 -15.04 -10.17 2.12
N PHE A 54 -14.31 -9.79 1.08
CA PHE A 54 -14.76 -9.90 -0.32
C PHE A 54 -14.02 -10.97 -1.13
N GLY A 55 -12.95 -11.53 -0.56
CA GLY A 55 -12.15 -12.56 -1.21
C GLY A 55 -10.99 -12.03 -2.07
N VAL A 56 -10.16 -12.96 -2.51
CA VAL A 56 -8.87 -12.69 -3.19
C VAL A 56 -9.06 -11.97 -4.54
N ASN A 57 -10.12 -12.28 -5.29
CA ASN A 57 -10.33 -11.66 -6.60
C ASN A 57 -10.61 -10.16 -6.48
N GLU A 58 -11.49 -9.78 -5.54
CA GLU A 58 -11.77 -8.37 -5.25
C GLU A 58 -10.52 -7.66 -4.75
N ALA A 59 -9.75 -8.27 -3.84
CA ALA A 59 -8.49 -7.72 -3.35
C ALA A 59 -7.50 -7.45 -4.50
N LYS A 60 -7.37 -8.38 -5.45
CA LYS A 60 -6.53 -8.18 -6.64
C LYS A 60 -7.01 -7.04 -7.54
N MET A 61 -8.32 -6.81 -7.64
CA MET A 61 -8.86 -5.66 -8.36
C MET A 61 -8.47 -4.35 -7.65
N GLN A 62 -8.61 -4.31 -6.33
CA GLN A 62 -8.19 -3.15 -5.53
C GLN A 62 -6.69 -2.90 -5.64
N ASP A 63 -5.84 -3.94 -5.64
CA ASP A 63 -4.40 -3.81 -5.87
C ASP A 63 -4.07 -3.15 -7.21
N VAL A 64 -4.80 -3.48 -8.28
CA VAL A 64 -4.61 -2.84 -9.59
C VAL A 64 -4.98 -1.37 -9.55
N LEU A 65 -6.08 -1.01 -8.88
CA LEU A 65 -6.52 0.38 -8.74
C LEU A 65 -5.53 1.20 -7.89
N SER A 66 -5.11 0.67 -6.75
CA SER A 66 -4.08 1.24 -5.88
C SER A 66 -2.78 1.47 -6.65
N ARG A 67 -2.36 0.47 -7.41
CA ARG A 67 -1.14 0.58 -8.23
C ARG A 67 -1.26 1.64 -9.32
N LYS A 68 -2.45 1.77 -9.92
CA LYS A 68 -2.73 2.83 -10.88
C LYS A 68 -2.65 4.20 -10.21
N SER A 69 -3.28 4.39 -9.04
CA SER A 69 -3.19 5.64 -8.28
C SER A 69 -1.73 6.01 -8.00
N LEU A 70 -0.91 5.05 -7.55
CA LEU A 70 0.51 5.29 -7.33
C LEU A 70 1.25 5.76 -8.60
N TYR A 71 0.98 5.14 -9.75
CA TYR A 71 1.63 5.54 -11.01
C TYR A 71 1.15 6.92 -11.48
N ASP A 72 -0.14 7.22 -11.36
CA ASP A 72 -0.70 8.53 -11.71
C ASP A 72 -0.05 9.63 -10.85
N ASN A 73 0.09 9.42 -9.54
CA ASN A 73 0.80 10.33 -8.64
C ASN A 73 2.28 10.51 -9.03
N MET A 74 2.97 9.42 -9.42
CA MET A 74 4.36 9.52 -9.87
C MET A 74 4.52 10.31 -11.18
N GLU A 75 3.52 10.27 -12.05
CA GLU A 75 3.50 11.07 -13.28
C GLU A 75 3.28 12.55 -12.94
N ASP A 76 2.35 12.86 -12.03
CA ASP A 76 2.02 14.23 -11.64
C ASP A 76 3.18 14.93 -10.91
N TYR A 77 3.83 14.24 -9.96
CA TYR A 77 4.96 14.79 -9.21
C TYR A 77 6.28 14.76 -10.01
N GLY A 78 6.42 13.80 -10.90
CA GLY A 78 7.68 13.45 -11.56
C GLY A 78 8.52 12.45 -10.75
N PRO A 79 9.17 11.47 -11.41
CA PRO A 79 9.79 10.31 -10.76
C PRO A 79 11.02 10.64 -9.90
N ASN A 80 11.59 11.84 -10.06
CA ASN A 80 12.76 12.29 -9.29
C ASN A 80 12.39 13.33 -8.20
N ASN A 81 11.10 13.62 -8.01
CA ASN A 81 10.66 14.59 -7.02
C ASN A 81 10.84 14.01 -5.60
N PRO A 82 11.54 14.71 -4.67
CA PRO A 82 11.70 14.26 -3.29
C PRO A 82 10.37 14.02 -2.56
N GLU A 83 9.27 14.66 -2.95
CA GLU A 83 7.94 14.45 -2.36
C GLU A 83 7.36 13.06 -2.66
N THR A 84 7.99 12.30 -3.56
CA THR A 84 7.66 10.90 -3.81
C THR A 84 8.42 9.90 -2.94
N GLN A 85 9.25 10.37 -1.98
CA GLN A 85 9.85 9.54 -0.94
C GLN A 85 8.81 9.16 0.12
N LEU A 86 8.99 8.03 0.80
CA LEU A 86 8.18 7.69 1.98
C LEU A 86 8.59 8.54 3.18
N LYS A 87 9.89 8.65 3.45
CA LYS A 87 10.42 9.61 4.44
C LYS A 87 10.55 10.96 3.74
N VAL A 88 9.56 11.80 3.91
CA VAL A 88 9.54 13.17 3.36
C VAL A 88 10.26 14.15 4.28
N ASN A 89 10.53 15.35 3.79
CA ASN A 89 10.96 16.48 4.62
C ASN A 89 9.94 17.61 4.49
N VAL A 90 9.19 17.82 5.56
CA VAL A 90 8.17 18.87 5.68
C VAL A 90 8.58 20.01 6.60
N ASP A 91 9.85 20.07 6.99
CA ASP A 91 10.36 21.11 7.87
C ASP A 91 10.15 22.50 7.25
N GLY A 92 9.45 23.37 7.99
CA GLY A 92 9.10 24.70 7.53
C GLY A 92 7.97 24.78 6.50
N LYS A 93 7.32 23.66 6.18
CA LYS A 93 6.13 23.59 5.34
C LYS A 93 4.87 23.38 6.20
N ASN A 94 3.70 23.64 5.62
CA ASN A 94 2.45 23.19 6.22
C ASN A 94 2.38 21.65 6.13
N ALA A 95 2.11 20.97 7.24
CA ALA A 95 2.01 19.52 7.28
C ALA A 95 0.93 18.98 6.33
N ASP A 96 -0.19 19.70 6.17
CA ASP A 96 -1.27 19.31 5.27
C ASP A 96 -0.84 19.29 3.79
N ASP A 97 0.16 20.09 3.41
CA ASP A 97 0.70 20.09 2.04
C ASP A 97 1.52 18.82 1.73
N SER A 98 1.88 18.04 2.75
CA SER A 98 2.61 16.77 2.61
C SER A 98 1.70 15.55 2.55
N LEU A 99 0.40 15.71 2.76
CA LEU A 99 -0.60 14.66 2.68
C LEU A 99 -1.01 14.42 1.22
N SER A 100 -0.10 13.83 0.45
CA SER A 100 -0.38 13.26 -0.87
C SER A 100 -0.79 11.79 -0.73
N ASP A 101 -1.17 11.15 -1.83
CA ASP A 101 -1.42 9.69 -1.83
C ASP A 101 -0.13 8.85 -1.69
N ILE A 102 1.05 9.47 -1.75
CA ILE A 102 2.33 8.76 -1.70
C ILE A 102 2.53 7.96 -0.40
N PRO A 103 2.34 8.51 0.82
CA PRO A 103 2.45 7.77 2.06
C PRO A 103 1.54 6.54 2.10
N TYR A 104 0.34 6.64 1.53
CA TYR A 104 -0.67 5.58 1.44
C TYR A 104 -0.24 4.50 0.44
N GLU A 105 -0.19 4.84 -0.83
CA GLU A 105 -0.05 3.91 -1.93
C GLU A 105 1.37 3.35 -2.06
N LYS A 106 2.39 4.18 -1.93
CA LYS A 106 3.79 3.71 -1.94
C LYS A 106 4.13 2.95 -0.66
N GLY A 107 3.58 3.39 0.50
CA GLY A 107 3.70 2.69 1.76
C GLY A 107 3.10 1.29 1.69
N TYR A 108 1.85 1.18 1.21
CA TYR A 108 1.20 -0.10 0.95
C TYR A 108 2.02 -0.98 0.00
N ALA A 109 2.46 -0.43 -1.14
CA ALA A 109 3.23 -1.17 -2.13
C ALA A 109 4.56 -1.72 -1.57
N PHE A 110 5.22 -0.97 -0.69
CA PHE A 110 6.39 -1.42 0.04
C PHE A 110 6.07 -2.61 0.94
N LEU A 111 5.05 -2.50 1.80
CA LEU A 111 4.66 -3.56 2.73
C LEU A 111 4.20 -4.82 2.00
N GLN A 112 3.43 -4.67 0.92
CA GLN A 112 3.04 -5.78 0.04
C GLN A 112 4.27 -6.45 -0.61
N THR A 113 5.26 -5.66 -1.03
CA THR A 113 6.52 -6.20 -1.58
C THR A 113 7.29 -6.98 -0.51
N VAL A 114 7.33 -6.49 0.73
CA VAL A 114 7.94 -7.23 1.86
C VAL A 114 7.21 -8.55 2.09
N GLU A 115 5.87 -8.52 2.20
CA GLU A 115 5.04 -9.72 2.38
C GLU A 115 5.33 -10.77 1.30
N ASN A 116 5.34 -10.36 0.02
CA ASN A 116 5.59 -11.27 -1.09
C ASN A 116 7.00 -11.89 -1.07
N VAL A 117 7.99 -11.17 -0.56
CA VAL A 117 9.37 -11.66 -0.45
C VAL A 117 9.57 -12.62 0.72
N VAL A 118 8.95 -12.35 1.88
CA VAL A 118 9.16 -13.16 3.10
C VAL A 118 8.08 -14.20 3.33
N GLY A 119 6.93 -14.07 2.66
CA GLY A 119 5.71 -14.85 2.85
C GLY A 119 4.79 -14.26 3.92
N ARG A 120 3.48 -14.42 3.70
CA ARG A 120 2.40 -13.84 4.53
C ARG A 120 2.53 -14.19 6.01
N GLU A 121 2.69 -15.47 6.34
CA GLU A 121 2.78 -15.94 7.72
C GLU A 121 3.91 -15.26 8.50
N LYS A 122 5.09 -15.17 7.88
CA LYS A 122 6.25 -14.52 8.49
C LYS A 122 6.07 -13.02 8.62
N PHE A 123 5.42 -12.39 7.64
CA PHE A 123 5.13 -10.96 7.70
C PHE A 123 4.06 -10.64 8.74
N ASP A 124 3.00 -11.43 8.85
CA ASP A 124 1.96 -11.28 9.87
C ASP A 124 2.54 -11.41 11.29
N ALA A 125 3.43 -12.38 11.51
CA ALA A 125 4.13 -12.51 12.79
C ALA A 125 4.99 -11.26 13.10
N PHE A 126 5.71 -10.75 12.09
CA PHE A 126 6.53 -9.55 12.24
C PHE A 126 5.71 -8.32 12.59
N ILE A 127 4.62 -8.01 11.86
CA ILE A 127 3.80 -6.83 12.12
C ILE A 127 3.07 -6.92 13.47
N THR A 128 2.64 -8.13 13.87
CA THR A 128 2.05 -8.37 15.19
C THR A 128 3.06 -8.08 16.30
N GLU A 129 4.31 -8.58 16.18
CA GLU A 129 5.37 -8.31 17.15
C GLU A 129 5.74 -6.82 17.17
N TYR A 130 5.78 -6.17 15.99
CA TYR A 130 6.06 -4.74 15.84
C TYR A 130 5.07 -3.88 16.61
N PHE A 131 3.76 -4.05 16.39
CA PHE A 131 2.73 -3.28 17.08
C PHE A 131 2.71 -3.55 18.58
N ASN A 132 2.91 -4.79 19.01
CA ASN A 132 2.97 -5.13 20.43
C ASN A 132 4.21 -4.54 21.13
N THR A 133 5.37 -4.54 20.45
CA THR A 133 6.62 -4.03 21.01
C THR A 133 6.61 -2.52 21.17
N HIS A 134 5.98 -1.80 20.22
CA HIS A 134 5.97 -0.34 20.20
C HIS A 134 4.62 0.24 20.68
N ALA A 135 3.79 -0.57 21.32
CA ALA A 135 2.48 -0.13 21.82
C ALA A 135 2.61 1.13 22.70
N PHE A 136 1.77 2.14 22.38
CA PHE A 136 1.73 3.45 23.03
C PHE A 136 3.02 4.28 22.90
N GLN A 137 3.80 4.02 21.85
CA GLN A 137 5.00 4.78 21.52
C GLN A 137 4.81 5.55 20.21
N SER A 138 5.55 6.66 20.11
CA SER A 138 5.77 7.37 18.85
C SER A 138 7.13 6.96 18.31
N ILE A 139 7.19 6.54 17.05
CA ILE A 139 8.41 6.04 16.43
C ILE A 139 8.75 6.79 15.14
N THR A 140 10.03 6.83 14.82
CA THR A 140 10.55 7.38 13.57
C THR A 140 10.69 6.26 12.51
N THR A 141 10.88 6.66 11.28
CA THR A 141 11.26 5.75 10.18
C THR A 141 12.55 5.00 10.50
N GLU A 142 13.50 5.65 11.17
CA GLU A 142 14.78 5.06 11.58
C GLU A 142 14.60 4.00 12.66
N ASP A 143 13.69 4.22 13.63
CA ASP A 143 13.33 3.21 14.64
C ASP A 143 12.68 2.00 13.99
N PHE A 144 11.75 2.23 13.05
CA PHE A 144 11.15 1.16 12.26
C PHE A 144 12.20 0.37 11.50
N LEU A 145 13.10 1.03 10.76
CA LEU A 145 14.15 0.34 9.99
C LEU A 145 15.10 -0.45 10.88
N LYS A 146 15.46 0.09 12.04
CA LYS A 146 16.27 -0.65 13.01
C LYS A 146 15.56 -1.94 13.42
N TYR A 147 14.31 -1.84 13.85
CA TYR A 147 13.50 -2.99 14.25
C TYR A 147 13.31 -3.98 13.09
N PHE A 148 12.99 -3.49 11.90
CA PHE A 148 12.85 -4.28 10.69
C PHE A 148 14.12 -5.09 10.37
N ASN A 149 15.29 -4.45 10.45
CA ASN A 149 16.57 -5.13 10.22
C ASN A 149 16.88 -6.17 11.29
N GLU A 150 16.62 -5.87 12.57
CA GLU A 150 16.87 -6.77 13.69
C GLU A 150 15.92 -7.99 13.68
N LYS A 151 14.63 -7.77 13.41
CA LYS A 151 13.59 -8.80 13.59
C LYS A 151 13.22 -9.56 12.32
N LEU A 152 13.23 -8.89 11.16
CA LEU A 152 12.83 -9.51 9.90
C LEU A 152 14.02 -9.89 9.03
N ILE A 153 14.97 -8.98 8.82
CA ILE A 153 16.15 -9.20 7.97
C ILE A 153 17.19 -10.10 8.66
N LYS A 154 17.46 -9.85 9.93
CA LYS A 154 18.39 -10.65 10.77
C LYS A 154 19.79 -10.86 10.13
N GLY A 155 20.28 -9.82 9.43
CA GLY A 155 21.58 -9.86 8.77
C GLY A 155 21.61 -10.61 7.43
N ASP A 156 20.48 -11.12 6.93
CA ASP A 156 20.42 -11.77 5.61
C ASP A 156 20.55 -10.74 4.48
N LYS A 157 21.76 -10.61 3.95
CA LYS A 157 22.07 -9.67 2.86
C LYS A 157 21.29 -9.97 1.56
N LYS A 158 20.97 -11.25 1.32
CA LYS A 158 20.21 -11.65 0.13
C LYS A 158 18.76 -11.22 0.27
N LEU A 159 18.17 -11.37 1.46
CA LEU A 159 16.84 -10.88 1.76
C LEU A 159 16.79 -9.36 1.69
N ALA A 160 17.73 -8.66 2.31
CA ALA A 160 17.82 -7.20 2.25
C ALA A 160 17.91 -6.69 0.81
N SER A 161 18.72 -7.33 -0.05
CA SER A 161 18.87 -6.94 -1.46
C SER A 161 17.61 -7.16 -2.30
N LYS A 162 16.76 -8.12 -1.93
CA LYS A 162 15.46 -8.35 -2.57
C LYS A 162 14.42 -7.31 -2.17
N ILE A 163 14.39 -6.92 -0.89
CA ILE A 163 13.40 -5.98 -0.35
C ILE A 163 13.76 -4.53 -0.67
N LYS A 164 15.05 -4.16 -0.56
CA LYS A 164 15.55 -2.82 -0.84
C LYS A 164 14.88 -1.71 -0.01
N ALA A 165 14.67 -1.94 1.29
CA ALA A 165 13.92 -1.03 2.15
C ALA A 165 14.41 0.44 2.10
N GLU A 166 15.73 0.66 2.11
CA GLU A 166 16.33 1.99 1.98
C GLU A 166 15.96 2.70 0.66
N GLU A 167 15.86 1.94 -0.45
CA GLU A 167 15.45 2.48 -1.74
C GLU A 167 13.98 2.90 -1.72
N TRP A 168 13.10 2.08 -1.13
CA TRP A 168 11.69 2.39 -0.95
C TRP A 168 11.45 3.65 -0.14
N ILE A 169 12.20 3.81 0.95
CA ILE A 169 11.95 4.84 1.97
C ILE A 169 12.58 6.17 1.58
N TYR A 170 13.84 6.17 1.18
CA TYR A 170 14.62 7.40 1.01
C TYR A 170 14.84 7.83 -0.44
N LYS A 171 14.48 7.00 -1.43
CA LYS A 171 14.61 7.41 -2.82
C LYS A 171 13.27 7.84 -3.42
N PRO A 172 13.27 8.88 -4.26
CA PRO A 172 12.11 9.25 -5.03
C PRO A 172 11.76 8.15 -6.06
N GLY A 173 10.54 8.21 -6.58
CA GLY A 173 10.05 7.28 -7.58
C GLY A 173 9.68 5.91 -7.00
N ILE A 174 9.55 4.92 -7.87
CA ILE A 174 9.14 3.56 -7.54
C ILE A 174 10.32 2.60 -7.76
N PRO A 175 10.75 1.84 -6.74
CA PRO A 175 11.79 0.84 -6.89
C PRO A 175 11.42 -0.28 -7.87
N SER A 176 12.42 -0.79 -8.61
CA SER A 176 12.23 -1.81 -9.65
C SER A 176 11.72 -3.16 -9.16
N ASN A 177 11.78 -3.40 -7.85
CA ASN A 177 11.32 -4.64 -7.21
C ASN A 177 9.86 -4.58 -6.75
N ILE A 178 9.11 -3.56 -7.15
CA ILE A 178 7.69 -3.45 -6.84
C ILE A 178 6.93 -4.70 -7.29
N THR A 179 6.07 -5.23 -6.43
CA THR A 179 5.17 -6.33 -6.77
C THR A 179 4.17 -5.86 -7.82
N GLN A 180 4.07 -6.62 -8.91
CA GLN A 180 3.09 -6.33 -9.95
C GLN A 180 1.67 -6.67 -9.47
N ALA A 181 0.75 -5.75 -9.66
CA ALA A 181 -0.67 -5.98 -9.43
C ALA A 181 -1.32 -6.52 -10.70
N VAL A 182 -1.98 -7.67 -10.62
CA VAL A 182 -2.66 -8.32 -11.73
C VAL A 182 -4.01 -8.84 -11.29
N SER A 183 -5.06 -8.50 -12.04
CA SER A 183 -6.41 -9.02 -11.84
C SER A 183 -6.88 -9.75 -13.09
N GLU A 184 -7.30 -11.00 -12.95
CA GLU A 184 -7.89 -11.77 -14.05
C GLU A 184 -9.24 -11.18 -14.49
N ASP A 185 -10.00 -10.61 -13.54
CA ASP A 185 -11.28 -9.97 -13.82
C ASP A 185 -11.11 -8.73 -14.69
N PHE A 186 -10.12 -7.85 -14.37
CA PHE A 186 -9.80 -6.72 -15.24
C PHE A 186 -9.27 -7.16 -16.61
N ASN A 187 -8.43 -8.20 -16.66
CA ASN A 187 -7.97 -8.76 -17.93
C ASN A 187 -9.14 -9.28 -18.79
N ALA A 188 -10.14 -9.92 -18.17
CA ALA A 188 -11.35 -10.38 -18.87
C ALA A 188 -12.17 -9.19 -19.40
N ILE A 189 -12.36 -8.15 -18.61
CA ILE A 189 -13.04 -6.92 -19.03
C ILE A 189 -12.31 -6.27 -20.21
N ASP A 190 -10.98 -6.18 -20.16
CA ASP A 190 -10.18 -5.63 -21.27
C ASP A 190 -10.34 -6.42 -22.57
N GLN A 191 -10.43 -7.76 -22.49
CA GLN A 191 -10.70 -8.59 -23.66
C GLN A 191 -12.12 -8.38 -24.22
N ILE A 192 -13.11 -8.24 -23.36
CA ILE A 192 -14.48 -7.89 -23.75
C ILE A 192 -14.48 -6.52 -24.44
N GLN A 193 -13.84 -5.53 -23.87
CA GLN A 193 -13.73 -4.17 -24.43
C GLN A 193 -13.05 -4.19 -25.82
N LYS A 194 -11.94 -4.93 -25.97
CA LYS A 194 -11.24 -5.07 -27.26
C LYS A 194 -12.15 -5.72 -28.29
N THR A 195 -12.89 -6.79 -27.94
CA THR A 195 -13.84 -7.47 -28.81
C THR A 195 -14.96 -6.52 -29.24
N TRP A 196 -15.52 -5.77 -28.28
CA TRP A 196 -16.57 -4.78 -28.57
C TRP A 196 -16.10 -3.68 -29.53
N ARG A 197 -14.91 -3.14 -29.34
CA ARG A 197 -14.32 -2.13 -30.24
C ARG A 197 -14.12 -2.64 -31.67
N GLN A 198 -13.86 -3.95 -31.85
CA GLN A 198 -13.63 -4.55 -33.15
C GLN A 198 -14.92 -5.00 -33.86
N THR A 199 -15.89 -5.50 -33.10
CA THR A 199 -17.05 -6.22 -33.65
C THR A 199 -18.40 -5.57 -33.29
N GLY A 200 -18.40 -4.53 -32.46
CA GLY A 200 -19.61 -3.93 -31.92
C GLY A 200 -20.37 -4.88 -31.00
N VAL A 201 -21.65 -4.56 -30.74
CA VAL A 201 -22.54 -5.35 -29.84
C VAL A 201 -22.71 -6.78 -30.28
N LYS A 202 -22.63 -7.07 -31.59
CA LYS A 202 -22.80 -8.45 -32.14
C LYS A 202 -21.74 -9.43 -31.64
N GLY A 203 -20.54 -8.95 -31.27
CA GLY A 203 -19.47 -9.78 -30.73
C GLY A 203 -19.60 -10.10 -29.22
N LEU A 204 -20.48 -9.40 -28.50
CA LEU A 204 -20.69 -9.58 -27.05
C LEU A 204 -21.77 -10.63 -26.73
N SER A 205 -22.70 -10.92 -27.67
CA SER A 205 -23.88 -11.74 -27.41
C SER A 205 -23.58 -13.23 -27.12
N GLN A 206 -22.34 -13.66 -27.10
CA GLN A 206 -21.92 -15.04 -26.79
C GLN A 206 -21.10 -15.17 -25.50
N LYS A 207 -20.90 -14.10 -24.71
CA LYS A 207 -19.98 -14.10 -23.55
C LYS A 207 -20.52 -13.43 -22.29
N ILE A 208 -21.81 -13.06 -22.27
CA ILE A 208 -22.51 -12.53 -21.09
C ILE A 208 -23.52 -13.55 -20.61
#